data_3c8ca2e1c0a156fa92455af368164c93
#
_entry.id   3c8ca2e1c0a156fa92455af368164c93
#
_cell.length_a   1.000
_cell.length_b   1.000
_cell.length_c   1.000
_cell.angle_alpha   90.00
_cell.angle_beta   90.00
_cell.angle_gamma   90.00
#
_symmetry.space_group_name_H-M   'P 1'
#
loop_
_entity.id
_entity.type
_entity.pdbx_description
1 polymer ?
#
loop_
_entity_poly.entity_id
_entity_poly.type
_entity_poly.pdbx_seq_one_letter_code
_entity_poly.pdbx_strand_id
1 'polypeptide(L)'
;MSKAPPFTELSPWEDRWNVPTEEQLLVPYKEREQATKMVQQLKEGLSCFEGFERQMLFHGEGWKWSWVYRQTLIKHPEAEQMVFLVPHPDNMNAVVPMTEEFLEALPFRRLNRFIRDAIKSATNKQCAEYRWVHLVPTAASEVEHTMDLVKRKIKFYTAKTAK
;
A
#
# COMPACT_ATOMS: atom_id res chain seq x y z
N MET A 1 33.04 -13.60 -17.55
CA MET A 1 32.03 -13.21 -16.56
C MET A 1 32.17 -11.75 -16.20
N SER A 2 31.19 -10.98 -16.46
CA SER A 2 31.25 -9.58 -16.14
C SER A 2 31.11 -9.39 -14.63
N LYS A 3 32.03 -8.68 -14.06
CA LYS A 3 31.94 -8.28 -12.66
C LYS A 3 30.95 -7.11 -12.58
N ALA A 4 30.16 -7.09 -11.53
CA ALA A 4 29.36 -5.92 -11.25
C ALA A 4 30.29 -4.69 -11.20
N PRO A 5 29.93 -3.60 -11.88
CA PRO A 5 30.75 -2.40 -11.78
C PRO A 5 30.74 -1.89 -10.34
N PRO A 6 31.77 -1.10 -9.94
CA PRO A 6 31.81 -0.52 -8.60
C PRO A 6 30.53 0.25 -8.27
N PHE A 7 29.87 0.78 -9.29
CA PHE A 7 28.57 1.42 -9.16
C PHE A 7 27.55 0.47 -9.76
N THR A 8 27.00 -0.39 -8.92
CA THR A 8 25.96 -1.33 -9.32
C THR A 8 24.77 -0.54 -9.83
N GLU A 9 24.27 -0.91 -11.02
CA GLU A 9 23.03 -0.32 -11.50
C GLU A 9 21.90 -0.59 -10.52
N LEU A 10 21.27 0.48 -10.06
CA LEU A 10 20.12 0.37 -9.20
C LEU A 10 18.95 -0.19 -10.00
N SER A 11 18.12 -0.99 -9.36
CA SER A 11 16.88 -1.41 -9.99
C SER A 11 16.01 -0.17 -10.25
N PRO A 12 15.09 -0.22 -11.22
CA PRO A 12 14.18 0.91 -11.45
C PRO A 12 13.44 1.36 -10.19
N TRP A 13 13.17 0.45 -9.29
CA TRP A 13 12.51 0.74 -8.02
C TRP A 13 13.38 1.59 -7.10
N GLU A 14 14.69 1.43 -7.15
CA GLU A 14 15.63 2.10 -6.26
C GLU A 14 16.19 3.42 -6.80
N ASP A 15 16.11 3.63 -8.10
CA ASP A 15 16.74 4.79 -8.75
C ASP A 15 15.88 6.05 -8.59
N ARG A 16 16.20 6.84 -7.57
CA ARG A 16 15.45 8.06 -7.26
C ARG A 16 15.56 9.15 -8.33
N TRP A 17 16.54 9.05 -9.19
CA TRP A 17 16.82 10.10 -10.18
C TRP A 17 16.06 9.90 -11.50
N ASN A 18 15.56 8.71 -11.74
CA ASN A 18 14.84 8.37 -12.95
C ASN A 18 13.47 7.80 -12.60
N VAL A 19 12.41 8.45 -13.04
CA VAL A 19 11.04 7.98 -12.78
C VAL A 19 10.82 6.70 -13.59
N PRO A 20 10.55 5.58 -12.93
CA PRO A 20 10.31 4.33 -13.62
C PRO A 20 8.93 4.27 -14.25
N THR A 21 8.77 3.43 -15.25
CA THR A 21 7.46 3.07 -15.76
C THR A 21 6.87 1.99 -14.86
N GLU A 22 5.55 1.84 -14.90
CA GLU A 22 4.87 0.76 -14.17
C GLU A 22 5.43 -0.60 -14.60
N GLU A 23 5.64 -0.79 -15.90
CA GLU A 23 6.20 -2.03 -16.43
C GLU A 23 7.56 -2.34 -15.82
N GLN A 24 8.43 -1.35 -15.67
CA GLN A 24 9.73 -1.54 -15.06
C GLN A 24 9.62 -1.97 -13.60
N LEU A 25 8.69 -1.39 -12.87
CA LEU A 25 8.48 -1.73 -11.45
C LEU A 25 7.92 -3.14 -11.26
N LEU A 26 7.20 -3.65 -12.25
CA LEU A 26 6.57 -4.97 -12.17
C LEU A 26 7.42 -6.10 -12.75
N VAL A 27 8.60 -5.79 -13.29
CA VAL A 27 9.50 -6.80 -13.86
C VAL A 27 9.78 -7.95 -12.89
N PRO A 28 10.05 -7.72 -11.58
CA PRO A 28 10.32 -8.82 -10.65
C PRO A 28 9.20 -9.84 -10.52
N TYR A 29 7.97 -9.47 -10.89
CA TYR A 29 6.80 -10.33 -10.76
C TYR A 29 6.45 -11.10 -12.03
N LYS A 30 7.02 -10.74 -13.18
CA LYS A 30 6.63 -11.29 -14.48
C LYS A 30 6.68 -12.81 -14.56
N GLU A 31 7.70 -13.44 -13.99
CA GLU A 31 7.87 -14.89 -14.02
C GLU A 31 7.19 -15.59 -12.85
N ARG A 32 6.54 -14.83 -11.99
CA ARG A 32 5.88 -15.33 -10.80
C ARG A 32 4.39 -15.10 -10.96
N GLU A 33 3.69 -16.12 -11.44
CA GLU A 33 2.27 -16.04 -11.76
C GLU A 33 1.43 -15.55 -10.58
N GLN A 34 1.68 -16.11 -9.39
CA GLN A 34 0.90 -15.73 -8.20
C GLN A 34 1.14 -14.28 -7.82
N ALA A 35 2.38 -13.82 -7.84
CA ALA A 35 2.71 -12.43 -7.53
C ALA A 35 2.06 -11.46 -8.54
N THR A 36 2.08 -11.82 -9.82
CA THR A 36 1.44 -11.03 -10.87
C THR A 36 -0.06 -10.92 -10.66
N LYS A 37 -0.71 -12.03 -10.28
CA LYS A 37 -2.15 -12.04 -9.98
C LYS A 37 -2.48 -11.12 -8.81
N MET A 38 -1.66 -11.14 -7.76
CA MET A 38 -1.91 -10.31 -6.58
C MET A 38 -1.79 -8.81 -6.93
N VAL A 39 -0.76 -8.46 -7.71
CA VAL A 39 -0.60 -7.07 -8.19
C VAL A 39 -1.83 -6.63 -8.98
N GLN A 40 -2.26 -7.47 -9.91
CA GLN A 40 -3.42 -7.18 -10.76
C GLN A 40 -4.69 -6.97 -9.93
N GLN A 41 -4.97 -7.89 -9.01
CA GLN A 41 -6.14 -7.82 -8.16
C GLN A 41 -6.12 -6.60 -7.23
N LEU A 42 -4.96 -6.26 -6.68
CA LEU A 42 -4.83 -5.07 -5.85
C LEU A 42 -5.10 -3.81 -6.67
N LYS A 43 -4.53 -3.70 -7.85
CA LYS A 43 -4.76 -2.56 -8.73
C LYS A 43 -6.22 -2.43 -9.14
N GLU A 44 -6.82 -3.51 -9.55
CA GLU A 44 -8.23 -3.53 -9.94
C GLU A 44 -9.16 -3.15 -8.79
N GLY A 45 -8.90 -3.74 -7.63
CA GLY A 45 -9.70 -3.45 -6.44
C GLY A 45 -9.62 -1.99 -6.03
N LEU A 46 -8.43 -1.42 -6.00
CA LEU A 46 -8.25 -0.02 -5.62
C LEU A 46 -8.83 0.93 -6.66
N SER A 47 -8.78 0.55 -7.94
CA SER A 47 -9.33 1.37 -9.01
C SER A 47 -10.86 1.42 -9.02
N CYS A 48 -11.52 0.49 -8.33
CA CYS A 48 -12.98 0.47 -8.23
C CYS A 48 -13.53 1.50 -7.25
N PHE A 49 -12.71 2.06 -6.37
CA PHE A 49 -13.19 3.07 -5.43
C PHE A 49 -13.37 4.41 -6.12
N GLU A 50 -14.58 4.95 -6.01
CA GLU A 50 -14.88 6.24 -6.59
C GLU A 50 -14.03 7.33 -5.95
N GLY A 51 -13.46 8.19 -6.77
CA GLY A 51 -12.63 9.30 -6.32
C GLY A 51 -11.18 8.95 -6.02
N PHE A 52 -10.80 7.68 -6.13
CA PHE A 52 -9.40 7.30 -5.94
C PHE A 52 -8.55 7.77 -7.11
N GLU A 53 -7.43 8.38 -6.76
CA GLU A 53 -6.45 8.85 -7.73
C GLU A 53 -5.08 8.31 -7.32
N ARG A 54 -4.38 7.72 -8.29
CA ARG A 54 -3.08 7.09 -8.05
C ARG A 54 -1.95 8.00 -8.52
N GLN A 55 -0.94 8.14 -7.70
CA GLN A 55 0.26 8.89 -8.04
C GLN A 55 1.51 8.10 -7.66
N MET A 56 2.49 8.08 -8.54
CA MET A 56 3.78 7.42 -8.26
C MET A 56 4.78 8.47 -7.82
N LEU A 57 5.39 8.22 -6.65
CA LEU A 57 6.38 9.12 -6.05
C LEU A 57 7.49 8.30 -5.41
N PHE A 58 8.65 8.93 -5.24
CA PHE A 58 9.75 8.33 -4.49
C PHE A 58 9.53 8.65 -3.01
N HIS A 59 9.23 7.62 -2.22
CA HIS A 59 8.87 7.76 -0.80
C HIS A 59 10.04 7.46 0.14
N GLY A 60 11.24 7.82 -0.23
CA GLY A 60 12.43 7.62 0.58
C GLY A 60 13.04 6.24 0.41
N GLU A 61 14.10 5.98 1.18
CA GLU A 61 14.89 4.75 1.02
C GLU A 61 14.16 3.47 1.43
N GLY A 62 13.18 3.59 2.31
CA GLY A 62 12.43 2.42 2.77
C GLY A 62 11.42 1.91 1.76
N TRP A 63 10.74 2.81 1.09
CA TRP A 63 9.67 2.45 0.16
C TRP A 63 10.01 2.74 -1.30
N LYS A 64 11.01 3.58 -1.54
CA LYS A 64 11.48 3.90 -2.88
C LYS A 64 10.33 4.35 -3.79
N TRP A 65 10.34 3.99 -5.06
CA TRP A 65 9.22 4.33 -5.94
C TRP A 65 8.02 3.47 -5.60
N SER A 66 6.91 4.13 -5.24
CA SER A 66 5.68 3.46 -4.88
C SER A 66 4.49 4.33 -5.26
N TRP A 67 3.31 3.70 -5.34
CA TRP A 67 2.08 4.40 -5.65
C TRP A 67 1.37 4.76 -4.36
N VAL A 68 0.89 6.02 -4.30
CA VAL A 68 -0.03 6.44 -3.25
C VAL A 68 -1.41 6.62 -3.89
N TYR A 69 -2.43 6.09 -3.22
CA TYR A 69 -3.82 6.29 -3.61
C TYR A 69 -4.43 7.30 -2.67
N ARG A 70 -4.99 8.35 -3.23
CA ARG A 70 -5.67 9.36 -2.46
C ARG A 70 -7.14 9.41 -2.84
N GLN A 71 -7.98 9.80 -1.88
CA GLN A 71 -9.40 9.93 -2.08
C GLN A 71 -9.73 11.40 -2.33
N THR A 72 -10.10 11.74 -3.55
CA THR A 72 -10.33 13.12 -3.96
C THR A 72 -11.66 13.69 -3.50
N LEU A 73 -12.58 12.82 -3.09
CA LEU A 73 -13.92 13.23 -2.66
C LEU A 73 -14.00 13.61 -1.19
N ILE A 74 -12.95 13.37 -0.43
CA ILE A 74 -12.90 13.66 1.00
C ILE A 74 -11.90 14.78 1.27
N LYS A 75 -12.36 15.84 1.93
CA LYS A 75 -11.48 16.95 2.33
C LYS A 75 -10.94 16.70 3.73
N HIS A 76 -9.94 15.86 3.82
CA HIS A 76 -9.27 15.53 5.08
C HIS A 76 -7.80 15.22 4.78
N PRO A 77 -6.86 15.61 5.66
CA PRO A 77 -5.43 15.31 5.41
C PRO A 77 -5.17 13.82 5.19
N GLU A 78 -5.89 12.93 5.89
CA GLU A 78 -5.72 11.49 5.74
C GLU A 78 -6.19 10.95 4.40
N ALA A 79 -7.03 11.70 3.69
CA ALA A 79 -7.49 11.30 2.36
C ALA A 79 -6.37 11.38 1.32
N GLU A 80 -5.30 12.11 1.59
CA GLU A 80 -4.15 12.22 0.70
C GLU A 80 -3.30 10.94 0.70
N GLN A 81 -3.47 10.09 1.68
CA GLN A 81 -2.72 8.84 1.80
C GLN A 81 -3.61 7.72 2.33
N MET A 82 -4.54 7.29 1.49
CA MET A 82 -5.44 6.20 1.88
C MET A 82 -4.72 4.87 1.95
N VAL A 83 -3.97 4.57 0.90
CA VAL A 83 -3.20 3.33 0.82
C VAL A 83 -2.02 3.52 -0.13
N PHE A 84 -0.92 2.85 0.17
CA PHE A 84 0.26 2.82 -0.69
C PHE A 84 0.41 1.43 -1.28
N LEU A 85 0.81 1.34 -2.54
CA LEU A 85 1.27 0.09 -3.12
C LEU A 85 2.77 0.18 -3.31
N VAL A 86 3.49 -0.61 -2.55
CA VAL A 86 4.95 -0.62 -2.55
C VAL A 86 5.44 -1.87 -3.28
N PRO A 87 6.05 -1.72 -4.47
CA PRO A 87 6.47 -2.88 -5.28
C PRO A 87 7.77 -3.51 -4.77
N HIS A 88 7.69 -4.08 -3.58
CA HIS A 88 8.83 -4.81 -3.02
C HIS A 88 9.22 -5.96 -3.96
N PRO A 89 10.54 -6.22 -4.14
CA PRO A 89 11.00 -7.27 -5.08
C PRO A 89 10.36 -8.65 -4.88
N ASP A 90 10.03 -8.99 -3.63
CA ASP A 90 9.43 -10.30 -3.33
C ASP A 90 7.92 -10.32 -3.58
N ASN A 91 7.23 -9.31 -3.10
CA ASN A 91 5.77 -9.22 -3.20
C ASN A 91 5.33 -7.77 -3.18
N MET A 92 4.21 -7.50 -3.81
CA MET A 92 3.58 -6.18 -3.69
C MET A 92 3.01 -6.02 -2.29
N ASN A 93 3.41 -4.96 -1.60
CA ASN A 93 2.88 -4.63 -0.28
C ASN A 93 1.83 -3.54 -0.41
N ALA A 94 0.68 -3.76 0.22
CA ALA A 94 -0.31 -2.71 0.40
C ALA A 94 -0.09 -2.15 1.80
N VAL A 95 0.24 -0.87 1.90
CA VAL A 95 0.52 -0.22 3.18
C VAL A 95 -0.60 0.75 3.49
N VAL A 96 -1.29 0.53 4.60
CA VAL A 96 -2.38 1.38 5.03
C VAL A 96 -1.94 2.14 6.28
N PRO A 97 -1.70 3.45 6.17
CA PRO A 97 -1.39 4.24 7.36
C PRO A 97 -2.66 4.42 8.19
N MET A 98 -2.56 4.15 9.47
CA MET A 98 -3.70 4.23 10.40
C MET A 98 -3.36 5.10 11.59
N THR A 99 -4.26 6.05 11.87
CA THR A 99 -4.20 6.81 13.12
C THR A 99 -4.78 5.98 14.25
N GLU A 100 -4.45 6.32 15.49
CA GLU A 100 -5.03 5.64 16.65
C GLU A 100 -6.55 5.82 16.69
N GLU A 101 -7.04 6.97 16.27
CA GLU A 101 -8.47 7.25 16.21
C GLU A 101 -9.20 6.28 15.27
N PHE A 102 -8.65 6.04 14.09
CA PHE A 102 -9.22 5.08 13.16
C PHE A 102 -9.15 3.65 13.71
N LEU A 103 -8.01 3.30 14.31
CA LEU A 103 -7.84 1.97 14.92
C LEU A 103 -8.87 1.70 16.00
N GLU A 104 -9.13 2.68 16.86
CA GLU A 104 -10.15 2.57 17.90
C GLU A 104 -11.56 2.39 17.34
N ALA A 105 -11.82 2.95 16.16
CA ALA A 105 -13.10 2.83 15.50
C ALA A 105 -13.31 1.48 14.80
N LEU A 106 -12.23 0.71 14.59
CA LEU A 106 -12.33 -0.59 13.95
C LEU A 106 -12.87 -1.66 14.89
N PRO A 107 -13.79 -2.53 14.42
CA PRO A 107 -14.24 -3.67 15.19
C PRO A 107 -13.17 -4.79 15.17
N PHE A 108 -12.07 -4.56 15.85
CA PHE A 108 -10.86 -5.38 15.75
C PHE A 108 -11.12 -6.89 15.86
N ARG A 109 -11.95 -7.29 16.82
CA ARG A 109 -12.25 -8.72 17.02
C ARG A 109 -13.01 -9.35 15.86
N ARG A 110 -13.71 -8.55 15.06
CA ARG A 110 -14.49 -9.01 13.92
C ARG A 110 -13.71 -8.97 12.61
N LEU A 111 -12.52 -8.38 12.63
CA LEU A 111 -11.68 -8.33 11.45
C LEU A 111 -11.12 -9.71 11.13
N ASN A 112 -10.86 -9.95 9.87
CA ASN A 112 -10.20 -11.17 9.44
C ASN A 112 -8.82 -11.28 10.08
N ARG A 113 -8.38 -12.51 10.34
CA ARG A 113 -7.08 -12.78 10.96
C ARG A 113 -5.93 -12.15 10.18
N PHE A 114 -5.96 -12.20 8.86
CA PHE A 114 -4.94 -11.58 8.00
C PHE A 114 -4.76 -10.09 8.34
N ILE A 115 -5.86 -9.37 8.47
CA ILE A 115 -5.84 -7.95 8.81
C ILE A 115 -5.39 -7.73 10.26
N ARG A 116 -5.91 -8.52 11.19
CA ARG A 116 -5.54 -8.42 12.62
C ARG A 116 -4.06 -8.64 12.83
N ASP A 117 -3.49 -9.65 12.19
CA ASP A 117 -2.07 -9.97 12.32
C ASP A 117 -1.20 -8.84 11.76
N ALA A 118 -1.61 -8.24 10.64
CA ALA A 118 -0.92 -7.11 10.06
C ALA A 118 -0.93 -5.88 11.00
N ILE A 119 -2.06 -5.62 11.62
CA ILE A 119 -2.19 -4.50 12.58
C ILE A 119 -1.30 -4.76 13.80
N LYS A 120 -1.32 -5.97 14.32
CA LYS A 120 -0.48 -6.34 15.47
C LYS A 120 1.01 -6.22 15.18
N SER A 121 1.41 -6.55 13.94
CA SER A 121 2.80 -6.45 13.51
C SER A 121 3.25 -5.01 13.30
N ALA A 122 2.31 -4.12 13.04
CA ALA A 122 2.59 -2.71 12.85
C ALA A 122 2.71 -2.02 14.22
N THR A 123 3.87 -2.15 14.83
CA THR A 123 4.10 -1.53 16.14
C THR A 123 4.18 -0.01 16.00
N ASN A 124 3.45 0.67 16.87
CA ASN A 124 3.58 2.11 17.01
C ASN A 124 4.83 2.41 17.83
N LYS A 125 5.90 2.78 17.14
CA LYS A 125 7.15 3.14 17.80
C LYS A 125 7.08 4.58 18.28
N GLN A 126 7.00 4.74 19.61
CA GLN A 126 7.19 6.04 20.28
C GLN A 126 6.60 7.27 19.57
N CYS A 127 5.41 7.64 19.93
CA CYS A 127 4.79 8.90 19.46
C CYS A 127 4.65 9.01 17.93
N ALA A 128 4.71 7.89 17.24
CA ALA A 128 4.44 7.91 15.81
C ALA A 128 2.98 8.25 15.58
N GLU A 129 2.73 9.18 14.68
CA GLU A 129 1.38 9.61 14.33
C GLU A 129 0.58 8.48 13.70
N TYR A 130 1.25 7.57 12.99
CA TYR A 130 0.63 6.48 12.26
C TYR A 130 1.18 5.13 12.63
N ARG A 131 0.32 4.12 12.54
CA ARG A 131 0.77 2.75 12.38
C ARG A 131 0.76 2.47 10.89
N TRP A 132 1.90 2.03 10.39
CA TRP A 132 2.06 1.69 8.98
C TRP A 132 1.78 0.20 8.82
N VAL A 133 0.53 -0.12 8.49
CA VAL A 133 0.08 -1.51 8.41
C VAL A 133 0.41 -2.09 7.04
N HIS A 134 1.34 -3.04 7.01
CA HIS A 134 1.77 -3.70 5.79
C HIS A 134 0.95 -4.96 5.54
N LEU A 135 0.27 -5.00 4.43
CA LEU A 135 -0.53 -6.13 4.01
C LEU A 135 0.11 -6.74 2.76
N VAL A 136 0.51 -8.01 2.86
CA VAL A 136 1.15 -8.72 1.76
C VAL A 136 0.26 -9.88 1.36
N PRO A 137 -0.76 -9.64 0.52
CA PRO A 137 -1.69 -10.70 0.15
C PRO A 137 -1.02 -11.74 -0.74
N THR A 138 -1.28 -13.00 -0.45
CA THR A 138 -0.80 -14.14 -1.24
C THR A 138 -1.95 -14.95 -1.83
N ALA A 139 -3.19 -14.53 -1.57
CA ALA A 139 -4.40 -15.19 -2.06
C ALA A 139 -5.47 -14.15 -2.35
N ALA A 140 -6.39 -14.48 -3.24
CA ALA A 140 -7.48 -13.59 -3.62
C ALA A 140 -8.33 -13.13 -2.42
N SER A 141 -8.57 -14.04 -1.47
CA SER A 141 -9.33 -13.71 -0.26
C SER A 141 -8.62 -12.62 0.57
N GLU A 142 -7.30 -12.65 0.62
CA GLU A 142 -6.53 -11.64 1.34
C GLU A 142 -6.59 -10.28 0.65
N VAL A 143 -6.66 -10.26 -0.67
CA VAL A 143 -6.90 -9.02 -1.42
C VAL A 143 -8.26 -8.46 -1.08
N GLU A 144 -9.29 -9.30 -1.02
CA GLU A 144 -10.65 -8.87 -0.64
C GLU A 144 -10.69 -8.27 0.76
N HIS A 145 -10.00 -8.89 1.70
CA HIS A 145 -9.91 -8.35 3.07
C HIS A 145 -9.17 -7.00 3.09
N THR A 146 -8.13 -6.86 2.27
CA THR A 146 -7.43 -5.58 2.12
C THR A 146 -8.36 -4.50 1.58
N MET A 147 -9.15 -4.83 0.56
CA MET A 147 -10.13 -3.88 0.02
C MET A 147 -11.19 -3.52 1.03
N ASP A 148 -11.64 -4.47 1.85
CA ASP A 148 -12.59 -4.21 2.91
C ASP A 148 -12.04 -3.21 3.94
N LEU A 149 -10.77 -3.37 4.30
CA LEU A 149 -10.10 -2.44 5.22
C LEU A 149 -10.02 -1.03 4.63
N VAL A 150 -9.65 -0.91 3.37
CA VAL A 150 -9.60 0.37 2.67
C VAL A 150 -11.00 1.02 2.64
N LYS A 151 -12.00 0.21 2.36
CA LYS A 151 -13.40 0.68 2.36
C LYS A 151 -13.82 1.23 3.72
N ARG A 152 -13.42 0.55 4.79
CA ARG A 152 -13.69 1.01 6.16
C ARG A 152 -13.01 2.34 6.44
N LYS A 153 -11.78 2.50 5.96
CA LYS A 153 -11.04 3.76 6.11
C LYS A 153 -11.75 4.90 5.36
N ILE A 154 -12.20 4.65 4.14
CA ILE A 154 -12.95 5.63 3.35
C ILE A 154 -14.22 6.04 4.10
N LYS A 155 -14.98 5.07 4.60
CA LYS A 155 -16.22 5.34 5.34
C LYS A 155 -15.96 6.15 6.61
N PHE A 156 -14.90 5.82 7.33
CA PHE A 156 -14.55 6.53 8.56
C PHE A 156 -14.32 8.02 8.30
N TYR A 157 -13.48 8.34 7.30
CA TYR A 157 -13.18 9.73 6.99
C TYR A 157 -14.32 10.45 6.28
N THR A 158 -15.12 9.75 5.52
CA THR A 158 -16.34 10.32 4.94
C THR A 158 -17.29 10.76 6.04
N ALA A 159 -17.52 9.92 7.03
CA ALA A 159 -18.39 10.25 8.17
C ALA A 159 -17.82 11.41 8.98
N LYS A 160 -16.51 11.42 9.17
CA LYS A 160 -15.81 12.46 9.95
C LYS A 160 -15.92 13.83 9.30
N THR A 161 -15.85 13.90 7.97
CA THR A 161 -15.91 15.17 7.23
C THR A 161 -17.33 15.62 6.92
N ALA A 162 -18.32 14.75 7.08
CA ALA A 162 -19.71 15.08 6.83
C ALA A 162 -20.37 15.90 7.95
N LYS A 163 -19.66 16.12 9.04
CA LYS A 163 -20.17 16.87 10.20
C LYS A 163 -19.88 18.35 10.08
#